data_17712e7d2a5e53e613566015384ff581
#
_entry.id   17712e7d2a5e53e613566015384ff581
#
_cell.length_a   1.000
_cell.length_b   1.000
_cell.length_c   1.000
_cell.angle_alpha   90.00
_cell.angle_beta   90.00
_cell.angle_gamma   90.00
#
_symmetry.space_group_name_H-M   'P 1'
#
loop_
_entity.id
_entity.type
_entity.pdbx_description
1 polymer ?
#
loop_
_entity_poly.entity_id
_entity_poly.type
_entity_poly.pdbx_seq_one_letter_code
_entity_poly.pdbx_strand_id
1 'polypeptide(L)'
;MNTNGPALIVPAKSPAPVPAAPESLHSVHPPVEIADYWLWLWIALGALLLAAVLYLLWKYWWKKVAAVPPPPIIPPHIRARRRLDEALRLIDDPKPFTIAVSDALRQYLEERFSFRAPERTTEEFLYELQGIELLTFEQKQSLGEFLGQCDMVKFARYEPIIDELQSMHRAAVRLVGETEPSLAEAQNESQPQPAS
;
A
#
# COMPACT_ATOMS: atom_id res chain seq x y z
N MET A 1 -49.93 15.56 -118.75
CA MET A 1 -50.96 16.22 -117.99
C MET A 1 -50.55 16.26 -116.55
N ASN A 2 -50.40 17.47 -116.12
CA ASN A 2 -49.98 17.82 -114.76
C ASN A 2 -50.96 17.37 -113.72
N THR A 3 -50.46 16.92 -112.60
CA THR A 3 -51.07 17.22 -111.29
C THR A 3 -50.01 17.26 -110.21
N ASN A 4 -49.65 18.49 -109.90
CA ASN A 4 -48.96 18.84 -108.73
C ASN A 4 -49.84 18.61 -107.46
N GLY A 5 -49.47 17.71 -106.62
CA GLY A 5 -50.01 17.60 -105.25
C GLY A 5 -49.11 18.37 -104.28
N PRO A 6 -49.65 19.11 -103.34
CA PRO A 6 -48.87 19.94 -102.47
C PRO A 6 -48.08 19.10 -101.48
N ALA A 7 -46.80 19.39 -101.37
CA ALA A 7 -45.92 18.81 -100.35
C ALA A 7 -46.37 19.23 -98.95
N LEU A 8 -46.72 18.27 -98.11
CA LEU A 8 -46.95 18.49 -96.71
C LEU A 8 -45.60 18.72 -96.03
N ILE A 9 -45.36 19.94 -95.62
CA ILE A 9 -44.24 20.29 -94.76
C ILE A 9 -44.55 19.79 -93.37
N VAL A 10 -43.89 18.73 -92.98
CA VAL A 10 -43.94 18.25 -91.60
C VAL A 10 -42.99 19.14 -90.78
N PRO A 11 -43.46 19.87 -89.72
CA PRO A 11 -42.55 20.64 -88.95
C PRO A 11 -41.62 19.71 -88.18
N ALA A 12 -40.36 19.97 -88.26
CA ALA A 12 -39.34 19.26 -87.52
C ALA A 12 -39.61 19.38 -85.98
N LYS A 13 -39.80 18.23 -85.37
CA LYS A 13 -39.99 18.14 -83.96
C LYS A 13 -38.72 18.68 -83.27
N SER A 14 -38.84 19.77 -82.50
CA SER A 14 -37.77 20.31 -81.64
C SER A 14 -37.15 19.18 -80.78
N PRO A 15 -35.85 19.10 -80.73
CA PRO A 15 -35.23 18.16 -79.82
C PRO A 15 -35.69 18.44 -78.36
N ALA A 16 -36.17 17.39 -77.74
CA ALA A 16 -36.50 17.46 -76.30
C ALA A 16 -35.32 17.99 -75.46
N PRO A 17 -35.56 18.78 -74.46
CA PRO A 17 -34.50 19.26 -73.59
C PRO A 17 -33.76 18.05 -73.02
N VAL A 18 -32.45 18.05 -73.17
CA VAL A 18 -31.54 17.07 -72.52
C VAL A 18 -31.77 17.18 -71.06
N PRO A 19 -32.05 16.08 -70.35
CA PRO A 19 -32.13 16.14 -68.86
C PRO A 19 -30.82 16.72 -68.31
N ALA A 20 -30.92 17.78 -67.55
CA ALA A 20 -29.77 18.33 -66.83
C ALA A 20 -29.09 17.21 -66.06
N ALA A 21 -27.79 17.10 -66.26
CA ALA A 21 -26.97 16.16 -65.46
C ALA A 21 -27.31 16.34 -63.96
N PRO A 22 -27.44 15.25 -63.18
CA PRO A 22 -27.73 15.39 -61.81
C PRO A 22 -26.66 16.28 -61.15
N GLU A 23 -27.11 17.36 -60.56
CA GLU A 23 -26.23 18.23 -59.73
C GLU A 23 -25.39 17.30 -58.81
N SER A 24 -24.08 17.40 -58.96
CA SER A 24 -23.16 16.67 -58.16
C SER A 24 -23.55 16.88 -56.69
N LEU A 25 -24.10 15.83 -56.08
CA LEU A 25 -24.36 15.80 -54.66
C LEU A 25 -23.13 16.34 -53.96
N HIS A 26 -23.28 17.40 -53.22
CA HIS A 26 -22.23 17.97 -52.42
C HIS A 26 -21.59 16.86 -51.63
N SER A 27 -20.28 16.66 -51.81
CA SER A 27 -19.54 15.65 -51.08
C SER A 27 -19.83 15.84 -49.59
N VAL A 28 -20.47 14.83 -49.00
CA VAL A 28 -20.69 14.78 -47.56
C VAL A 28 -19.31 14.91 -46.91
N HIS A 29 -19.07 16.02 -46.28
CA HIS A 29 -17.84 16.20 -45.53
C HIS A 29 -17.74 15.07 -44.51
N PRO A 30 -16.60 14.37 -44.43
CA PRO A 30 -16.44 13.37 -43.37
C PRO A 30 -16.72 14.03 -42.03
N PRO A 31 -17.34 13.33 -41.10
CA PRO A 31 -17.60 13.87 -39.76
C PRO A 31 -16.29 14.46 -39.18
N VAL A 32 -16.32 15.73 -38.87
CA VAL A 32 -15.21 16.36 -38.18
C VAL A 32 -15.11 15.66 -36.82
N GLU A 33 -14.03 14.91 -36.62
CA GLU A 33 -13.71 14.35 -35.29
C GLU A 33 -13.53 15.52 -34.31
N ILE A 34 -14.60 15.85 -33.63
CA ILE A 34 -14.53 16.79 -32.52
C ILE A 34 -13.71 16.08 -31.44
N ALA A 35 -12.46 16.44 -31.34
CA ALA A 35 -11.63 15.94 -30.24
C ALA A 35 -12.37 16.29 -28.92
N ASP A 36 -12.86 15.24 -28.24
CA ASP A 36 -13.58 15.39 -26.97
C ASP A 36 -12.62 15.89 -25.89
N TYR A 37 -12.27 17.17 -25.96
CA TYR A 37 -11.47 17.82 -24.91
C TYR A 37 -12.10 17.66 -23.53
N TRP A 38 -13.42 17.48 -23.49
CA TRP A 38 -14.19 17.21 -22.29
C TRP A 38 -13.81 15.87 -21.65
N LEU A 39 -13.58 14.83 -22.44
CA LEU A 39 -13.11 13.53 -21.96
C LEU A 39 -11.71 13.65 -21.35
N TRP A 40 -10.79 14.34 -22.02
CA TRP A 40 -9.44 14.57 -21.51
C TRP A 40 -9.44 15.38 -20.22
N LEU A 41 -10.37 16.34 -20.08
CA LEU A 41 -10.53 17.12 -18.86
C LEU A 41 -10.99 16.24 -17.68
N TRP A 42 -11.93 15.32 -17.91
CA TRP A 42 -12.36 14.37 -16.89
C TRP A 42 -11.26 13.38 -16.50
N ILE A 43 -10.48 12.89 -17.47
CA ILE A 43 -9.33 12.03 -17.22
C ILE A 43 -8.27 12.79 -16.40
N ALA A 44 -7.96 14.03 -16.76
CA ALA A 44 -7.01 14.84 -16.03
C ALA A 44 -7.48 15.14 -14.60
N LEU A 45 -8.77 15.45 -14.42
CA LEU A 45 -9.37 15.65 -13.10
C LEU A 45 -9.33 14.37 -12.24
N GLY A 46 -9.66 13.23 -12.85
CA GLY A 46 -9.59 11.92 -12.18
C GLY A 46 -8.16 11.56 -11.76
N ALA A 47 -7.18 11.79 -12.64
CA ALA A 47 -5.77 11.56 -12.35
C ALA A 47 -5.26 12.49 -11.22
N LEU A 48 -5.67 13.75 -11.23
CA LEU A 48 -5.34 14.71 -10.16
C LEU A 48 -5.91 14.27 -8.81
N LEU A 49 -7.17 13.83 -8.80
CA LEU A 49 -7.84 13.36 -7.59
C LEU A 49 -7.20 12.07 -7.06
N LEU A 50 -6.87 11.14 -7.94
CA LEU A 50 -6.14 9.92 -7.59
C LEU A 50 -4.76 10.25 -7.01
N ALA A 51 -4.01 11.15 -7.64
CA ALA A 51 -2.71 11.59 -7.15
C ALA A 51 -2.82 12.28 -5.78
N ALA A 52 -3.86 13.09 -5.56
CA ALA A 52 -4.13 13.72 -4.26
C ALA A 52 -4.44 12.68 -3.17
N VAL A 53 -5.26 11.66 -3.49
CA VAL A 53 -5.57 10.56 -2.56
C VAL A 53 -4.32 9.76 -2.23
N LEU A 54 -3.52 9.38 -3.24
CA LEU A 54 -2.26 8.66 -3.02
C LEU A 54 -1.28 9.51 -2.19
N TYR A 55 -1.18 10.82 -2.47
CA TYR A 55 -0.35 11.72 -1.69
C TYR A 55 -0.82 11.84 -0.24
N LEU A 56 -2.15 11.91 0.00
CA LEU A 56 -2.72 11.96 1.34
C LEU A 56 -2.51 10.64 2.09
N LEU A 57 -2.69 9.50 1.42
CA LEU A 57 -2.41 8.18 1.98
C LEU A 57 -0.92 8.05 2.33
N TRP A 58 -0.04 8.44 1.40
CA TRP A 58 1.41 8.42 1.61
C TRP A 58 1.81 9.35 2.77
N LYS A 59 1.30 10.59 2.79
CA LYS A 59 1.51 11.55 3.87
C LYS A 59 0.95 11.06 5.22
N TYR A 60 -0.21 10.39 5.21
CA TYR A 60 -0.81 9.81 6.41
C TYR A 60 0.02 8.64 6.95
N TRP A 61 0.52 7.79 6.06
CA TRP A 61 1.44 6.70 6.41
C TRP A 61 2.77 7.23 6.95
N TRP A 62 3.35 8.21 6.27
CA TRP A 62 4.60 8.83 6.72
C TRP A 62 4.42 9.61 8.03
N LYS A 63 3.28 10.26 8.25
CA LYS A 63 2.99 10.90 9.54
C LYS A 63 2.84 9.90 10.67
N LYS A 64 2.30 8.70 10.44
CA LYS A 64 2.27 7.63 11.44
C LYS A 64 3.68 7.10 11.75
N VAL A 65 4.58 7.09 10.77
CA VAL A 65 5.98 6.67 10.94
C VAL A 65 6.85 7.81 11.49
N ALA A 66 6.56 9.07 11.11
CA ALA A 66 7.39 10.23 11.48
C ALA A 66 6.89 11.02 12.71
N ALA A 67 5.65 10.80 13.16
CA ALA A 67 5.09 11.51 14.32
C ALA A 67 5.18 10.65 15.59
N VAL A 68 6.40 10.15 15.90
CA VAL A 68 6.75 9.94 17.29
C VAL A 68 7.40 11.25 17.72
N PRO A 69 6.72 12.13 18.52
CA PRO A 69 7.45 13.16 19.26
C PRO A 69 8.56 12.45 20.02
N PRO A 70 9.74 13.07 20.23
CA PRO A 70 10.77 12.43 21.04
C PRO A 70 10.11 12.10 22.37
N PRO A 71 9.94 10.81 22.68
CA PRO A 71 9.26 10.43 23.90
C PRO A 71 10.08 10.99 25.06
N PRO A 72 9.44 11.39 26.16
CA PRO A 72 10.17 11.52 27.41
C PRO A 72 11.00 10.25 27.52
N ILE A 73 12.25 10.38 27.95
CA ILE A 73 13.31 9.35 27.91
C ILE A 73 12.86 8.10 28.71
N ILE A 74 11.84 7.41 28.20
CA ILE A 74 11.37 6.14 28.74
C ILE A 74 12.16 5.06 28.00
N PRO A 75 12.99 4.28 28.68
CA PRO A 75 13.78 3.23 28.06
C PRO A 75 12.92 2.27 27.22
N PRO A 76 13.43 1.74 26.09
CA PRO A 76 12.67 0.84 25.20
C PRO A 76 12.05 -0.36 25.92
N HIS A 77 12.77 -0.97 26.87
CA HIS A 77 12.30 -2.12 27.64
C HIS A 77 11.09 -1.78 28.52
N ILE A 78 11.02 -0.59 29.11
CA ILE A 78 9.87 -0.14 29.92
C ILE A 78 8.65 0.05 29.02
N ARG A 79 8.85 0.65 27.85
CA ARG A 79 7.75 0.81 26.86
C ARG A 79 7.23 -0.53 26.37
N ALA A 80 8.13 -1.47 26.10
CA ALA A 80 7.77 -2.82 25.68
C ALA A 80 6.95 -3.55 26.73
N ARG A 81 7.41 -3.55 27.98
CA ARG A 81 6.67 -4.17 29.09
C ARG A 81 5.26 -3.59 29.22
N ARG A 82 5.14 -2.26 29.18
CA ARG A 82 3.82 -1.61 29.24
C ARG A 82 2.90 -2.05 28.11
N ARG A 83 3.40 -2.16 26.87
CA ARG A 83 2.61 -2.64 25.74
C ARG A 83 2.22 -4.10 25.86
N LEU A 84 3.12 -4.93 26.38
CA LEU A 84 2.82 -6.33 26.68
C LEU A 84 1.74 -6.45 27.77
N ASP A 85 1.78 -5.62 28.81
CA ASP A 85 0.74 -5.58 29.83
C ASP A 85 -0.60 -5.06 29.29
N GLU A 86 -0.56 -4.08 28.38
CA GLU A 86 -1.76 -3.60 27.67
C GLU A 86 -2.36 -4.68 26.77
N ALA A 87 -1.54 -5.54 26.14
CA ALA A 87 -1.99 -6.65 25.32
C ALA A 87 -2.80 -7.68 26.09
N LEU A 88 -2.56 -7.86 27.41
CA LEU A 88 -3.35 -8.78 28.26
C LEU A 88 -4.84 -8.45 28.28
N ARG A 89 -5.23 -7.21 27.98
CA ARG A 89 -6.65 -6.84 27.85
C ARG A 89 -7.36 -7.49 26.68
N LEU A 90 -6.58 -8.03 25.73
CA LEU A 90 -7.07 -8.69 24.53
C LEU A 90 -7.00 -10.22 24.62
N ILE A 91 -6.70 -10.78 25.81
CA ILE A 91 -6.42 -12.22 25.97
C ILE A 91 -7.61 -13.10 25.61
N ASP A 92 -8.82 -12.57 25.68
CA ASP A 92 -10.04 -13.29 25.32
C ASP A 92 -10.19 -13.46 23.79
N ASP A 93 -9.45 -12.68 22.99
CA ASP A 93 -9.41 -12.79 21.54
C ASP A 93 -7.99 -13.16 21.10
N PRO A 94 -7.72 -14.44 20.75
CA PRO A 94 -6.37 -14.93 20.45
C PRO A 94 -5.64 -14.18 19.35
N LYS A 95 -6.35 -13.78 18.29
CA LYS A 95 -5.74 -13.14 17.13
C LYS A 95 -5.27 -11.71 17.41
N PRO A 96 -6.13 -10.77 17.90
CA PRO A 96 -5.70 -9.44 18.31
C PRO A 96 -4.63 -9.46 19.40
N PHE A 97 -4.75 -10.36 20.37
CA PHE A 97 -3.76 -10.53 21.41
C PHE A 97 -2.37 -10.87 20.84
N THR A 98 -2.31 -11.91 19.99
CA THR A 98 -1.05 -12.36 19.37
C THR A 98 -0.43 -11.27 18.49
N ILE A 99 -1.26 -10.51 17.76
CA ILE A 99 -0.80 -9.37 16.97
C ILE A 99 -0.17 -8.33 17.90
N ALA A 100 -0.87 -7.94 18.97
CA ALA A 100 -0.37 -6.92 19.90
C ALA A 100 0.94 -7.33 20.58
N VAL A 101 1.05 -8.59 21.02
CA VAL A 101 2.26 -9.10 21.68
C VAL A 101 3.44 -9.18 20.70
N SER A 102 3.22 -9.69 19.48
CA SER A 102 4.29 -9.77 18.47
C SER A 102 4.78 -8.39 18.01
N ASP A 103 3.86 -7.43 17.86
CA ASP A 103 4.19 -6.07 17.44
C ASP A 103 4.93 -5.31 18.56
N ALA A 104 4.54 -5.51 19.83
CA ALA A 104 5.25 -4.94 20.96
C ALA A 104 6.70 -5.43 21.03
N LEU A 105 6.93 -6.72 20.81
CA LEU A 105 8.28 -7.30 20.82
C LEU A 105 9.11 -6.86 19.61
N ARG A 106 8.54 -6.87 18.40
CA ARG A 106 9.24 -6.40 17.20
C ARG A 106 9.67 -4.94 17.34
N GLN A 107 8.77 -4.09 17.83
CA GLN A 107 9.08 -2.68 18.04
C GLN A 107 10.15 -2.47 19.11
N TYR A 108 10.13 -3.26 20.19
CA TYR A 108 11.19 -3.23 21.19
C TYR A 108 12.57 -3.55 20.60
N LEU A 109 12.63 -4.62 19.80
CA LEU A 109 13.87 -5.05 19.15
C LEU A 109 14.39 -4.00 18.14
N GLU A 110 13.48 -3.37 17.38
CA GLU A 110 13.84 -2.25 16.50
C GLU A 110 14.44 -1.07 17.29
N GLU A 111 13.78 -0.67 18.37
CA GLU A 111 14.22 0.45 19.21
C GLU A 111 15.54 0.15 19.95
N ARG A 112 15.75 -1.12 20.36
CA ARG A 112 16.95 -1.53 21.14
C ARG A 112 18.17 -1.76 20.24
N PHE A 113 17.98 -2.35 19.05
CA PHE A 113 19.06 -2.76 18.17
C PHE A 113 19.16 -1.92 16.90
N SER A 114 18.35 -0.87 16.76
CA SER A 114 18.36 0.11 15.66
C SER A 114 18.19 -0.53 14.26
N PHE A 115 17.42 -1.59 14.14
CA PHE A 115 17.10 -2.19 12.86
C PHE A 115 15.60 -2.09 12.51
N ARG A 116 15.29 -2.10 11.20
CA ARG A 116 13.91 -1.87 10.71
C ARG A 116 13.09 -3.16 10.73
N ALA A 117 12.53 -3.49 11.90
CA ALA A 117 11.74 -4.71 12.12
C ALA A 117 10.31 -4.71 11.57
N PRO A 118 9.54 -3.59 11.57
CA PRO A 118 8.10 -3.65 11.31
C PRO A 118 7.71 -3.93 9.86
N GLU A 119 8.59 -3.66 8.90
CA GLU A 119 8.28 -3.77 7.47
C GLU A 119 8.74 -5.10 6.84
N ARG A 120 9.28 -6.01 7.65
CA ARG A 120 9.90 -7.25 7.17
C ARG A 120 9.09 -8.48 7.52
N THR A 121 9.21 -9.50 6.68
CA THR A 121 8.69 -10.82 6.98
C THR A 121 9.44 -11.41 8.18
N THR A 122 8.82 -12.38 8.86
CA THR A 122 9.47 -13.05 10.00
C THR A 122 10.80 -13.70 9.63
N GLU A 123 10.90 -14.28 8.43
CA GLU A 123 12.13 -14.89 7.94
C GLU A 123 13.25 -13.87 7.70
N GLU A 124 12.95 -12.75 7.03
CA GLU A 124 13.91 -11.66 6.81
C GLU A 124 14.38 -11.05 8.12
N PHE A 125 13.45 -10.88 9.06
CA PHE A 125 13.73 -10.38 10.38
C PHE A 125 14.67 -11.31 11.17
N LEU A 126 14.40 -12.62 11.16
CA LEU A 126 15.27 -13.61 11.82
C LEU A 126 16.65 -13.72 11.16
N TYR A 127 16.72 -13.55 9.83
CA TYR A 127 17.99 -13.53 9.12
C TYR A 127 18.87 -12.34 9.54
N GLU A 128 18.30 -11.15 9.66
CA GLU A 128 19.04 -9.98 10.16
C GLU A 128 19.50 -10.12 11.61
N LEU A 129 18.64 -10.71 12.45
CA LEU A 129 18.99 -10.99 13.84
C LEU A 129 20.22 -11.88 13.97
N GLN A 130 20.48 -12.78 13.01
CA GLN A 130 21.69 -13.60 13.03
C GLN A 130 22.98 -12.77 13.02
N GLY A 131 22.97 -11.61 12.34
CA GLY A 131 24.10 -10.69 12.30
C GLY A 131 24.30 -9.85 13.55
N ILE A 132 23.38 -9.88 14.53
CA ILE A 132 23.49 -9.09 15.76
C ILE A 132 24.29 -9.87 16.80
N GLU A 133 25.47 -9.39 17.13
CA GLU A 133 26.36 -10.01 18.14
C GLU A 133 25.84 -9.83 19.57
N LEU A 134 24.97 -8.84 19.82
CA LEU A 134 24.43 -8.53 21.15
C LEU A 134 23.39 -9.56 21.64
N LEU A 135 22.90 -10.44 20.77
CA LEU A 135 21.98 -11.51 21.11
C LEU A 135 22.69 -12.85 21.13
N THR A 136 22.48 -13.61 22.20
CA THR A 136 22.99 -14.98 22.29
C THR A 136 22.24 -15.90 21.31
N PHE A 137 22.85 -17.04 20.99
CA PHE A 137 22.21 -18.06 20.14
C PHE A 137 20.86 -18.52 20.71
N GLU A 138 20.79 -18.75 22.02
CA GLU A 138 19.56 -19.16 22.71
C GLU A 138 18.46 -18.10 22.61
N GLN A 139 18.80 -16.81 22.75
CA GLN A 139 17.85 -15.71 22.60
C GLN A 139 17.33 -15.62 21.16
N LYS A 140 18.19 -15.78 20.15
CA LYS A 140 17.80 -15.81 18.73
C LYS A 140 16.85 -16.98 18.44
N GLN A 141 17.15 -18.15 18.98
CA GLN A 141 16.30 -19.33 18.82
C GLN A 141 14.93 -19.12 19.49
N SER A 142 14.91 -18.71 20.77
CA SER A 142 13.67 -18.45 21.52
C SER A 142 12.79 -17.39 20.82
N LEU A 143 13.41 -16.38 20.22
CA LEU A 143 12.71 -15.36 19.44
C LEU A 143 12.13 -15.92 18.17
N GLY A 144 12.87 -16.78 17.45
CA GLY A 144 12.39 -17.47 16.25
C GLY A 144 11.18 -18.37 16.54
N GLU A 145 11.26 -19.17 17.60
CA GLU A 145 10.16 -20.01 18.06
C GLU A 145 8.92 -19.19 18.44
N PHE A 146 9.12 -18.10 19.18
CA PHE A 146 8.05 -17.19 19.57
C PHE A 146 7.35 -16.56 18.35
N LEU A 147 8.11 -16.00 17.40
CA LEU A 147 7.53 -15.37 16.20
C LEU A 147 6.84 -16.41 15.30
N GLY A 148 7.41 -17.61 15.18
CA GLY A 148 6.77 -18.73 14.47
C GLY A 148 5.43 -19.13 15.08
N GLN A 149 5.31 -19.17 16.40
CA GLN A 149 4.04 -19.41 17.09
C GLN A 149 3.03 -18.28 16.81
N CYS A 150 3.48 -17.01 16.84
CA CYS A 150 2.62 -15.88 16.49
C CYS A 150 2.10 -15.98 15.05
N ASP A 151 2.93 -16.38 14.10
CA ASP A 151 2.54 -16.53 12.70
C ASP A 151 1.54 -17.67 12.50
N MET A 152 1.64 -18.77 13.26
CA MET A 152 0.63 -19.83 13.24
C MET A 152 -0.76 -19.32 13.65
N VAL A 153 -0.85 -18.48 14.67
CA VAL A 153 -2.11 -17.88 15.12
C VAL A 153 -2.63 -16.87 14.09
N LYS A 154 -1.73 -16.07 13.51
CA LYS A 154 -2.11 -15.02 12.54
C LYS A 154 -2.62 -15.60 11.21
N PHE A 155 -1.98 -16.64 10.70
CA PHE A 155 -2.14 -17.10 9.32
C PHE A 155 -2.69 -18.53 9.17
N ALA A 156 -2.42 -19.44 10.12
CA ALA A 156 -2.79 -20.85 10.02
C ALA A 156 -4.15 -21.20 10.67
N ARG A 157 -4.94 -20.22 11.09
CA ARG A 157 -6.22 -20.41 11.81
C ARG A 157 -6.08 -21.27 13.08
N TYR A 158 -4.89 -21.26 13.68
CA TYR A 158 -4.69 -21.90 14.96
C TYR A 158 -5.32 -21.01 16.05
N GLU A 159 -6.15 -21.61 16.90
CA GLU A 159 -6.81 -20.96 18.03
C GLU A 159 -6.20 -21.48 19.34
N PRO A 160 -5.19 -20.79 19.88
CA PRO A 160 -4.56 -21.20 21.12
C PRO A 160 -5.52 -21.05 22.31
N ILE A 161 -5.34 -21.93 23.30
CA ILE A 161 -6.04 -21.80 24.58
C ILE A 161 -5.44 -20.69 25.43
N ILE A 162 -6.17 -20.22 26.44
CA ILE A 162 -5.74 -19.09 27.31
C ILE A 162 -4.37 -19.36 27.95
N ASP A 163 -4.09 -20.59 28.38
CA ASP A 163 -2.80 -20.96 28.98
C ASP A 163 -1.64 -20.81 27.99
N GLU A 164 -1.85 -21.10 26.73
CA GLU A 164 -0.87 -20.91 25.65
C GLU A 164 -0.62 -19.41 25.40
N LEU A 165 -1.69 -18.59 25.37
CA LEU A 165 -1.57 -17.15 25.25
C LEU A 165 -0.81 -16.53 26.44
N GLN A 166 -1.09 -16.98 27.66
CA GLN A 166 -0.33 -16.55 28.84
C GLN A 166 1.12 -16.98 28.77
N SER A 167 1.41 -18.17 28.24
CA SER A 167 2.77 -18.67 28.04
C SER A 167 3.51 -17.85 27.01
N MET A 168 2.85 -17.47 25.93
CA MET A 168 3.35 -16.57 24.88
C MET A 168 3.66 -15.18 25.46
N HIS A 169 2.77 -14.62 26.28
CA HIS A 169 3.03 -13.36 26.98
C HIS A 169 4.25 -13.44 27.88
N ARG A 170 4.35 -14.49 28.73
CA ARG A 170 5.51 -14.70 29.62
C ARG A 170 6.82 -14.83 28.82
N ALA A 171 6.79 -15.53 27.69
CA ALA A 171 7.96 -15.65 26.79
C ALA A 171 8.40 -14.29 26.26
N ALA A 172 7.46 -13.44 25.80
CA ALA A 172 7.76 -12.10 25.34
C ALA A 172 8.34 -11.22 26.45
N VAL A 173 7.75 -11.22 27.65
CA VAL A 173 8.25 -10.45 28.81
C VAL A 173 9.65 -10.92 29.21
N ARG A 174 9.91 -12.23 29.19
CA ARG A 174 11.21 -12.82 29.49
C ARG A 174 12.25 -12.38 28.45
N LEU A 175 11.94 -12.44 27.15
CA LEU A 175 12.84 -11.99 26.08
C LEU A 175 13.21 -10.52 26.22
N VAL A 176 12.25 -9.65 26.57
CA VAL A 176 12.52 -8.23 26.87
C VAL A 176 13.45 -8.10 28.07
N GLY A 177 13.24 -8.87 29.13
CA GLY A 177 14.08 -8.83 30.32
C GLY A 177 15.50 -9.35 30.11
N GLU A 178 15.67 -10.40 29.30
CA GLU A 178 16.98 -10.98 28.98
C GLU A 178 17.81 -10.11 28.00
N THR A 179 17.15 -9.25 27.24
CA THR A 179 17.78 -8.35 26.27
C THR A 179 17.82 -6.89 26.73
N GLU A 180 17.42 -6.64 27.97
CA GLU A 180 17.48 -5.32 28.62
C GLU A 180 18.94 -4.84 28.71
N PRO A 181 19.24 -3.54 28.39
CA PRO A 181 20.59 -3.02 28.52
C PRO A 181 21.07 -3.13 29.97
N SER A 182 22.31 -3.56 30.15
CA SER A 182 22.93 -3.52 31.48
C SER A 182 23.00 -2.07 31.98
N LEU A 183 23.03 -1.86 33.29
CA LEU A 183 23.14 -0.53 33.89
C LEU A 183 24.36 0.26 33.35
N ALA A 184 25.44 -0.44 32.97
CA ALA A 184 26.64 0.17 32.37
C ALA A 184 26.40 0.66 30.94
N GLU A 185 25.61 -0.08 30.14
CA GLU A 185 25.25 0.31 28.76
C GLU A 185 24.24 1.46 28.75
N ALA A 186 23.25 1.44 29.65
CA ALA A 186 22.26 2.51 29.79
C ALA A 186 22.89 3.87 30.20
N GLN A 187 23.98 3.85 30.95
CA GLN A 187 24.73 5.06 31.29
C GLN A 187 25.54 5.62 30.13
N ASN A 188 26.07 4.76 29.21
CA ASN A 188 26.78 5.19 28.03
C ASN A 188 25.82 5.75 26.95
N GLU A 189 24.63 5.20 26.80
CA GLU A 189 23.61 5.72 25.87
C GLU A 189 23.05 7.09 26.31
N SER A 190 23.13 7.40 27.61
CA SER A 190 22.67 8.68 28.18
C SER A 190 23.69 9.83 28.02
N GLN A 191 24.93 9.55 27.62
CA GLN A 191 25.92 10.60 27.33
C GLN A 191 25.78 11.05 25.88
N PRO A 192 25.51 12.36 25.61
CA PRO A 192 25.50 12.87 24.25
C PRO A 192 26.90 12.70 23.66
N GLN A 193 27.01 11.92 22.58
CA GLN A 193 28.26 11.85 21.80
C GLN A 193 28.64 13.25 21.35
N PRO A 194 29.85 13.72 21.63
CA PRO A 194 30.31 14.98 21.10
C PRO A 194 30.36 14.87 19.57
N ALA A 195 29.61 15.76 18.91
CA ALA A 195 29.63 15.89 17.46
C ALA A 195 31.07 16.12 16.98
N SER A 196 31.59 15.17 16.22
CA SER A 196 32.87 15.29 15.51
C SER A 196 32.63 15.78 14.07
#